data_8597779ac48cb75f503efe841de1b00f
#
_entry.id   8597779ac48cb75f503efe841de1b00f
#
_cell.length_a   1.000
_cell.length_b   1.000
_cell.length_c   1.000
_cell.angle_alpha   90.00
_cell.angle_beta   90.00
_cell.angle_gamma   90.00
#
_symmetry.space_group_name_H-M   'P 1'
#
loop_
_entity.id
_entity.type
_entity.pdbx_description
1 polymer ?
#
loop_
_entity_poly.entity_id
_entity_poly.type
_entity_poly.pdbx_seq_one_letter_code
_entity_poly.pdbx_strand_id
1 'polypeptide(L)'
;MVLGNGFDIDLGLNTTFKAFRESFEFRSIADIPLIKKIRDNQWNDIEGKLREELIEYSKNPSEKFAQSINDAWLMITRHWGIYLPELTDLDKIEINKNSCAYSLLIADQGHESIWYTFNYTNPWYLCQLSKETKPVFIHNETVPLDRAKHHGLCHFIPMNLIFGVDSMMPSCIAKSELLSHIIKVNNPNFNTKNKENLQNDLETAQNVVFFGQSFGITDSDYFKPYFYGIIEGKIKRQNIFIVTYNEESLTNIYSNMQEYGIKIEDINKANVDVHLVYTIKGSQSMEFMQMLTTLYGCYFKN
;
A
#
# COMPACT_ATOMS: atom_id res chain seq x y z
N MET A 1 9.03 -6.94 7.22
CA MET A 1 9.06 -5.80 6.30
C MET A 1 7.66 -5.56 5.74
N VAL A 2 7.16 -4.34 5.75
CA VAL A 2 5.86 -3.96 5.19
C VAL A 2 6.07 -2.80 4.20
N LEU A 3 5.72 -3.02 2.95
CA LEU A 3 5.91 -2.08 1.86
C LEU A 3 4.60 -1.40 1.48
N GLY A 4 4.61 -0.07 1.42
CA GLY A 4 3.57 0.74 0.82
C GLY A 4 4.08 1.47 -0.42
N ASN A 5 3.23 2.26 -1.06
CA ASN A 5 3.51 2.89 -2.35
C ASN A 5 4.76 3.79 -2.37
N GLY A 6 5.15 4.37 -1.23
CA GLY A 6 6.39 5.15 -1.13
C GLY A 6 7.66 4.34 -1.42
N PHE A 7 7.62 3.00 -1.28
CA PHE A 7 8.71 2.12 -1.68
C PHE A 7 8.90 2.11 -3.21
N ASP A 8 7.81 1.96 -3.95
CA ASP A 8 7.80 1.98 -5.40
C ASP A 8 8.26 3.34 -5.94
N ILE A 9 7.79 4.43 -5.31
CA ILE A 9 8.18 5.81 -5.68
C ILE A 9 9.68 6.02 -5.46
N ASP A 10 10.26 5.53 -4.37
CA ASP A 10 11.69 5.63 -4.08
C ASP A 10 12.52 4.81 -5.09
N LEU A 11 12.00 3.69 -5.59
CA LEU A 11 12.57 2.94 -6.73
C LEU A 11 12.48 3.68 -8.07
N GLY A 12 11.73 4.78 -8.17
CA GLY A 12 11.51 5.55 -9.40
C GLY A 12 10.26 5.16 -10.17
N LEU A 13 9.36 4.35 -9.60
CA LEU A 13 8.13 3.91 -10.28
C LEU A 13 7.00 4.94 -10.13
N ASN A 14 6.23 5.13 -11.20
CA ASN A 14 5.07 6.03 -11.21
C ASN A 14 3.77 5.34 -10.76
N THR A 15 3.81 4.62 -9.64
CA THR A 15 2.66 3.87 -9.10
C THR A 15 1.70 4.71 -8.25
N THR A 16 1.73 6.03 -8.39
CA THR A 16 0.82 6.92 -7.68
C THR A 16 -0.53 7.06 -8.38
N PHE A 17 -1.59 7.27 -7.62
CA PHE A 17 -2.89 7.64 -8.21
C PHE A 17 -2.84 8.96 -8.98
N LYS A 18 -1.93 9.88 -8.61
CA LYS A 18 -1.69 11.10 -9.37
C LYS A 18 -1.18 10.78 -10.78
N ALA A 19 -0.19 9.91 -10.91
CA ALA A 19 0.33 9.49 -12.20
C ALA A 19 -0.73 8.74 -13.05
N PHE A 20 -1.51 7.87 -12.40
CA PHE A 20 -2.65 7.21 -13.06
C PHE A 20 -3.66 8.23 -13.61
N ARG A 21 -4.01 9.26 -12.86
CA ARG A 21 -4.93 10.32 -13.32
C ARG A 21 -4.43 11.04 -14.58
N GLU A 22 -3.13 11.13 -14.76
CA GLU A 22 -2.49 11.75 -15.90
C GLU A 22 -2.34 10.78 -17.09
N SER A 23 -2.62 9.48 -16.90
CA SER A 23 -2.50 8.44 -17.90
C SER A 23 -3.61 8.48 -18.97
N PHE A 24 -3.38 7.76 -20.06
CA PHE A 24 -4.39 7.56 -21.09
C PHE A 24 -5.57 6.73 -20.58
N GLU A 25 -5.28 5.70 -19.77
CA GLU A 25 -6.25 4.78 -19.17
C GLU A 25 -7.29 5.54 -18.35
N PHE A 26 -6.83 6.47 -17.49
CA PHE A 26 -7.75 7.29 -16.69
C PHE A 26 -8.53 8.29 -17.54
N ARG A 27 -7.90 8.92 -18.53
CA ARG A 27 -8.61 9.89 -19.41
C ARG A 27 -9.78 9.27 -20.12
N SER A 28 -9.73 7.98 -20.44
CA SER A 28 -10.83 7.26 -21.11
C SER A 28 -12.08 7.11 -20.26
N ILE A 29 -11.98 7.24 -18.93
CA ILE A 29 -13.09 7.12 -17.96
C ILE A 29 -13.40 8.45 -17.25
N ALA A 30 -12.62 9.49 -17.50
CA ALA A 30 -12.68 10.77 -16.77
C ALA A 30 -14.04 11.50 -16.88
N ASP A 31 -14.84 11.22 -17.91
CA ASP A 31 -16.13 11.86 -18.13
C ASP A 31 -17.30 11.13 -17.44
N ILE A 32 -17.07 9.99 -16.82
CA ILE A 32 -18.07 9.32 -15.98
C ILE A 32 -18.40 10.26 -14.80
N PRO A 33 -19.69 10.61 -14.55
CA PRO A 33 -20.07 11.71 -13.66
C PRO A 33 -19.46 11.61 -12.28
N LEU A 34 -19.45 10.42 -11.66
CA LEU A 34 -18.85 10.23 -10.34
C LEU A 34 -17.32 10.31 -10.37
N ILE A 35 -16.68 9.75 -11.40
CA ILE A 35 -15.22 9.84 -11.58
C ILE A 35 -14.81 11.30 -11.81
N LYS A 36 -15.59 12.06 -12.59
CA LYS A 36 -15.37 13.49 -12.78
C LYS A 36 -15.47 14.25 -11.46
N LYS A 37 -16.50 14.01 -10.66
CA LYS A 37 -16.67 14.60 -9.32
C LYS A 37 -15.47 14.31 -8.41
N ILE A 38 -15.04 13.07 -8.40
CA ILE A 38 -13.87 12.61 -7.66
C ILE A 38 -12.61 13.33 -8.17
N ARG A 39 -12.38 13.44 -9.48
CA ARG A 39 -11.23 14.10 -10.12
C ARG A 39 -11.11 15.58 -9.72
N ASP A 40 -12.22 16.30 -9.74
CA ASP A 40 -12.22 17.76 -9.57
C ASP A 40 -11.90 18.21 -8.14
N ASN A 41 -11.88 17.28 -7.16
CA ASN A 41 -11.61 17.51 -5.74
C ASN A 41 -10.13 17.34 -5.32
N GLN A 42 -9.18 17.68 -6.17
CA GLN A 42 -7.72 17.62 -5.91
C GLN A 42 -7.22 16.27 -5.36
N TRP A 43 -7.05 15.32 -6.22
CA TRP A 43 -6.86 13.92 -5.95
C TRP A 43 -5.41 13.46 -5.68
N ASN A 44 -5.17 12.95 -4.49
CA ASN A 44 -4.01 12.10 -4.21
C ASN A 44 -4.43 10.70 -3.68
N ASP A 45 -5.72 10.52 -3.35
CA ASP A 45 -6.24 9.28 -2.76
C ASP A 45 -7.63 8.94 -3.32
N ILE A 46 -7.66 8.02 -4.29
CA ILE A 46 -8.90 7.53 -4.92
C ILE A 46 -9.75 6.74 -3.93
N GLU A 47 -9.13 5.89 -3.12
CA GLU A 47 -9.85 5.03 -2.18
C GLU A 47 -10.51 5.88 -1.08
N GLY A 48 -9.81 6.90 -0.56
CA GLY A 48 -10.39 7.83 0.39
C GLY A 48 -11.57 8.60 -0.18
N LYS A 49 -11.50 9.03 -1.45
CA LYS A 49 -12.63 9.70 -2.11
C LYS A 49 -13.81 8.76 -2.37
N LEU A 50 -13.53 7.52 -2.75
CA LEU A 50 -14.58 6.50 -2.87
C LEU A 50 -15.26 6.26 -1.52
N ARG A 51 -14.50 6.25 -0.44
CA ARG A 51 -15.00 6.16 0.93
C ARG A 51 -15.93 7.32 1.29
N GLU A 52 -15.57 8.56 0.94
CA GLU A 52 -16.43 9.74 1.13
C GLU A 52 -17.78 9.59 0.39
N GLU A 53 -17.76 9.12 -0.85
CA GLU A 53 -18.99 8.90 -1.63
C GLU A 53 -19.87 7.78 -1.04
N LEU A 54 -19.27 6.74 -0.49
CA LEU A 54 -20.00 5.68 0.22
C LEU A 54 -20.65 6.21 1.51
N ILE A 55 -19.94 7.07 2.26
CA ILE A 55 -20.50 7.73 3.44
C ILE A 55 -21.66 8.65 3.05
N GLU A 56 -21.53 9.41 1.95
CA GLU A 56 -22.61 10.27 1.46
C GLU A 56 -23.82 9.45 1.04
N TYR A 57 -23.61 8.34 0.31
CA TYR A 57 -24.67 7.39 -0.01
C TYR A 57 -25.40 6.90 1.24
N SER A 58 -24.70 6.63 2.33
CA SER A 58 -25.32 6.12 3.57
C SER A 58 -26.31 7.08 4.22
N LYS A 59 -26.22 8.37 3.94
CA LYS A 59 -27.14 9.41 4.44
C LYS A 59 -28.47 9.42 3.65
N ASN A 60 -28.39 9.18 2.33
CA ASN A 60 -29.55 9.16 1.42
C ASN A 60 -29.44 7.99 0.42
N PRO A 61 -29.66 6.75 0.87
CA PRO A 61 -29.53 5.57 0.03
C PRO A 61 -30.53 5.60 -1.15
N SER A 62 -30.03 5.36 -2.37
CA SER A 62 -30.84 5.12 -3.54
C SER A 62 -30.16 4.12 -4.48
N GLU A 63 -30.93 3.30 -5.16
CA GLU A 63 -30.42 2.30 -6.10
C GLU A 63 -29.58 2.95 -7.21
N LYS A 64 -30.05 4.07 -7.76
CA LYS A 64 -29.33 4.84 -8.79
C LYS A 64 -27.97 5.33 -8.30
N PHE A 65 -27.88 5.79 -7.06
CA PHE A 65 -26.60 6.25 -6.49
C PHE A 65 -25.68 5.06 -6.20
N ALA A 66 -26.19 3.95 -5.65
CA ALA A 66 -25.44 2.71 -5.46
C ALA A 66 -24.85 2.21 -6.78
N GLN A 67 -25.67 2.15 -7.85
CA GLN A 67 -25.21 1.74 -9.18
C GLN A 67 -24.10 2.68 -9.69
N SER A 68 -24.24 3.99 -9.52
CA SER A 68 -23.23 4.96 -9.96
C SER A 68 -21.89 4.77 -9.24
N ILE A 69 -21.90 4.46 -7.92
CA ILE A 69 -20.68 4.17 -7.16
C ILE A 69 -20.05 2.86 -7.65
N ASN A 70 -20.85 1.82 -7.81
CA ASN A 70 -20.39 0.52 -8.29
C ASN A 70 -19.74 0.62 -9.67
N ASP A 71 -20.41 1.30 -10.60
CA ASP A 71 -19.90 1.47 -11.96
C ASP A 71 -18.57 2.25 -11.97
N ALA A 72 -18.49 3.32 -11.18
CA ALA A 72 -17.25 4.08 -11.05
C ALA A 72 -16.12 3.23 -10.46
N TRP A 73 -16.39 2.45 -9.40
CA TRP A 73 -15.43 1.54 -8.81
C TRP A 73 -14.92 0.49 -9.79
N LEU A 74 -15.83 -0.16 -10.53
CA LEU A 74 -15.49 -1.16 -11.56
C LEU A 74 -14.60 -0.56 -12.65
N MET A 75 -14.94 0.64 -13.13
CA MET A 75 -14.15 1.30 -14.17
C MET A 75 -12.78 1.72 -13.67
N ILE A 76 -12.68 2.30 -12.47
CA ILE A 76 -11.40 2.67 -11.87
C ILE A 76 -10.53 1.42 -11.69
N THR A 77 -11.03 0.37 -11.05
CA THR A 77 -10.29 -0.88 -10.79
C THR A 77 -9.80 -1.52 -12.08
N ARG A 78 -10.66 -1.54 -13.12
CA ARG A 78 -10.32 -2.06 -14.44
C ARG A 78 -9.17 -1.28 -15.07
N HIS A 79 -9.29 0.04 -15.14
CA HIS A 79 -8.29 0.88 -15.81
C HIS A 79 -6.99 0.98 -15.00
N TRP A 80 -7.05 0.91 -13.67
CA TRP A 80 -5.89 0.74 -12.81
C TRP A 80 -5.16 -0.58 -13.11
N GLY A 81 -5.92 -1.67 -13.26
CA GLY A 81 -5.37 -2.99 -13.64
C GLY A 81 -4.77 -3.04 -15.04
N ILE A 82 -5.10 -2.10 -15.95
CA ILE A 82 -4.44 -1.95 -17.26
C ILE A 82 -3.18 -1.11 -17.11
N TYR A 83 -3.24 -0.02 -16.36
CA TYR A 83 -2.15 0.93 -16.16
C TYR A 83 -0.93 0.31 -15.46
N LEU A 84 -1.15 -0.46 -14.40
CA LEU A 84 -0.05 -1.03 -13.60
C LEU A 84 0.89 -1.95 -14.38
N PRO A 85 0.41 -2.90 -15.22
CA PRO A 85 1.30 -3.75 -16.03
C PRO A 85 2.20 -2.96 -16.98
N GLU A 86 1.74 -1.82 -17.49
CA GLU A 86 2.56 -0.97 -18.38
C GLU A 86 3.76 -0.37 -17.65
N LEU A 87 3.61 -0.12 -16.33
CA LEU A 87 4.70 0.32 -15.47
C LEU A 87 5.70 -0.78 -15.14
N THR A 88 5.42 -2.04 -15.47
CA THR A 88 6.28 -3.20 -15.20
C THR A 88 7.01 -3.69 -16.45
N ASP A 89 6.99 -2.93 -17.55
CA ASP A 89 7.72 -3.23 -18.78
C ASP A 89 9.22 -3.01 -18.55
N LEU A 90 9.97 -4.10 -18.36
CA LEU A 90 11.42 -4.07 -18.06
C LEU A 90 12.25 -3.36 -19.12
N ASP A 91 11.77 -3.28 -20.37
CA ASP A 91 12.46 -2.56 -21.44
C ASP A 91 12.32 -1.03 -21.32
N LYS A 92 11.39 -0.55 -20.51
CA LYS A 92 11.07 0.88 -20.35
C LYS A 92 11.33 1.42 -18.96
N ILE A 93 11.46 0.53 -17.97
CA ILE A 93 11.67 0.92 -16.57
C ILE A 93 13.13 1.31 -16.34
N GLU A 94 13.30 2.46 -15.69
CA GLU A 94 14.58 2.89 -15.13
C GLU A 94 14.51 2.87 -13.60
N ILE A 95 15.11 1.82 -12.99
CA ILE A 95 15.15 1.68 -11.54
C ILE A 95 16.21 2.60 -10.95
N ASN A 96 15.83 3.37 -9.94
CA ASN A 96 16.76 4.19 -9.16
C ASN A 96 17.61 3.31 -8.22
N LYS A 97 18.77 2.85 -8.73
CA LYS A 97 19.70 1.99 -7.98
C LYS A 97 20.40 2.68 -6.81
N ASN A 98 20.28 4.01 -6.69
CA ASN A 98 20.84 4.78 -5.58
C ASN A 98 19.80 5.02 -4.47
N SER A 99 18.59 4.49 -4.61
CA SER A 99 17.52 4.67 -3.63
C SER A 99 17.73 3.84 -2.36
N CYS A 100 17.06 4.26 -1.28
CA CYS A 100 16.97 3.48 -0.05
C CYS A 100 16.26 2.14 -0.28
N ALA A 101 15.21 2.14 -1.10
CA ALA A 101 14.44 0.93 -1.44
C ALA A 101 15.32 -0.10 -2.14
N TYR A 102 16.08 0.30 -3.18
CA TYR A 102 17.01 -0.61 -3.86
C TYR A 102 18.10 -1.12 -2.92
N SER A 103 18.70 -0.24 -2.12
CA SER A 103 19.73 -0.60 -1.16
C SER A 103 19.22 -1.61 -0.11
N LEU A 104 17.95 -1.46 0.33
CA LEU A 104 17.32 -2.40 1.26
C LEU A 104 17.10 -3.78 0.60
N LEU A 105 16.66 -3.83 -0.66
CA LEU A 105 16.51 -5.09 -1.41
C LEU A 105 17.85 -5.83 -1.56
N ILE A 106 18.92 -5.10 -1.84
CA ILE A 106 20.29 -5.69 -1.95
C ILE A 106 20.76 -6.19 -0.59
N ALA A 107 20.56 -5.40 0.47
CA ALA A 107 21.00 -5.78 1.83
C ALA A 107 20.25 -7.02 2.37
N ASP A 108 18.99 -7.24 1.95
CA ASP A 108 18.20 -8.39 2.36
C ASP A 108 18.55 -9.69 1.62
N GLN A 109 19.38 -9.65 0.56
CA GLN A 109 19.77 -10.85 -0.14
C GLN A 109 20.52 -11.83 0.78
N GLY A 110 20.05 -13.07 0.84
CA GLY A 110 20.60 -14.11 1.73
C GLY A 110 20.05 -14.06 3.17
N HIS A 111 19.07 -13.21 3.46
CA HIS A 111 18.38 -13.14 4.75
C HIS A 111 16.95 -13.68 4.66
N GLU A 112 16.48 -14.32 5.75
CA GLU A 112 15.13 -14.90 5.84
C GLU A 112 14.05 -13.90 6.28
N SER A 113 14.13 -12.66 5.80
CA SER A 113 13.14 -11.63 6.14
C SER A 113 11.79 -11.93 5.49
N ILE A 114 10.71 -11.77 6.26
CA ILE A 114 9.34 -11.87 5.74
C ILE A 114 8.92 -10.51 5.19
N TRP A 115 8.38 -10.50 3.98
CA TRP A 115 7.98 -9.30 3.28
C TRP A 115 6.49 -9.31 2.95
N TYR A 116 5.79 -8.27 3.38
CA TYR A 116 4.42 -7.97 3.01
C TYR A 116 4.41 -6.72 2.15
N THR A 117 3.66 -6.73 1.05
CA THR A 117 3.52 -5.56 0.19
C THR A 117 2.06 -5.21 -0.03
N PHE A 118 1.74 -3.95 0.16
CA PHE A 118 0.46 -3.32 -0.20
C PHE A 118 0.50 -2.79 -1.65
N ASN A 119 1.69 -2.80 -2.27
CA ASN A 119 1.85 -2.46 -3.67
C ASN A 119 1.39 -3.60 -4.56
N TYR A 120 0.96 -3.26 -5.75
CA TYR A 120 0.56 -4.23 -6.78
C TYR A 120 1.75 -4.73 -7.61
N THR A 121 2.90 -4.11 -7.49
CA THR A 121 4.13 -4.39 -8.23
C THR A 121 5.05 -5.31 -7.44
N ASN A 122 5.87 -6.08 -8.14
CA ASN A 122 6.87 -6.95 -7.54
C ASN A 122 8.27 -6.32 -7.64
N PRO A 123 8.79 -5.69 -6.57
CA PRO A 123 10.05 -4.97 -6.65
C PRO A 123 11.27 -5.88 -6.91
N TRP A 124 11.26 -7.14 -6.46
CA TRP A 124 12.35 -8.08 -6.80
C TRP A 124 12.39 -8.39 -8.28
N TYR A 125 11.22 -8.64 -8.89
CA TYR A 125 11.11 -8.84 -10.32
C TYR A 125 11.61 -7.61 -11.10
N LEU A 126 11.16 -6.42 -10.74
CA LEU A 126 11.52 -5.17 -11.41
C LEU A 126 13.02 -4.83 -11.27
N CYS A 127 13.62 -5.15 -10.14
CA CYS A 127 15.06 -4.98 -9.91
C CYS A 127 15.91 -6.15 -10.43
N GLN A 128 15.28 -7.17 -11.02
CA GLN A 128 15.94 -8.40 -11.51
C GLN A 128 16.74 -9.11 -10.41
N LEU A 129 16.20 -9.10 -9.19
CA LEU A 129 16.78 -9.74 -8.03
C LEU A 129 16.06 -11.05 -7.72
N SER A 130 16.81 -12.04 -7.24
CA SER A 130 16.24 -13.27 -6.70
C SER A 130 15.92 -13.08 -5.22
N LYS A 131 14.77 -13.62 -4.76
CA LYS A 131 14.46 -13.77 -3.36
C LYS A 131 14.03 -15.20 -3.08
N GLU A 132 14.64 -15.80 -2.06
CA GLU A 132 14.32 -17.18 -1.64
C GLU A 132 12.87 -17.29 -1.14
N THR A 133 12.43 -16.33 -0.35
CA THR A 133 11.05 -16.27 0.15
C THR A 133 10.22 -15.31 -0.69
N LYS A 134 9.15 -15.81 -1.30
CA LYS A 134 8.24 -14.99 -2.10
C LYS A 134 7.56 -13.93 -1.21
N PRO A 135 7.53 -12.65 -1.61
CA PRO A 135 6.78 -11.62 -0.86
C PRO A 135 5.28 -11.92 -0.86
N VAL A 136 4.61 -11.57 0.24
CA VAL A 136 3.16 -11.72 0.39
C VAL A 136 2.48 -10.43 -0.09
N PHE A 137 1.68 -10.54 -1.15
CA PHE A 137 0.90 -9.44 -1.69
C PHE A 137 -0.44 -9.34 -0.96
N ILE A 138 -0.66 -8.23 -0.26
CA ILE A 138 -1.90 -7.99 0.50
C ILE A 138 -3.04 -7.61 -0.46
N HIS A 139 -2.76 -6.76 -1.45
CA HIS A 139 -3.74 -6.31 -2.45
C HIS A 139 -3.66 -7.08 -3.78
N ASN A 140 -2.96 -8.22 -3.77
CA ASN A 140 -2.61 -9.07 -4.90
C ASN A 140 -1.60 -8.42 -5.88
N GLU A 141 -0.85 -9.29 -6.56
CA GLU A 141 0.19 -8.89 -7.52
C GLU A 141 -0.43 -8.63 -8.90
N THR A 142 -0.03 -7.55 -9.56
CA THR A 142 -0.31 -7.37 -10.99
C THR A 142 0.57 -8.31 -11.82
N VAL A 143 0.05 -8.79 -12.95
CA VAL A 143 0.84 -9.61 -13.88
C VAL A 143 1.77 -8.71 -14.67
N PRO A 144 3.11 -8.91 -14.63
CA PRO A 144 4.05 -8.15 -15.44
C PRO A 144 3.73 -8.23 -16.95
N LEU A 145 3.96 -7.13 -17.67
CA LEU A 145 3.54 -6.98 -19.06
C LEU A 145 4.17 -8.02 -20.00
N ASP A 146 5.44 -8.35 -19.79
CA ASP A 146 6.15 -9.38 -20.55
C ASP A 146 5.53 -10.77 -20.37
N ARG A 147 5.16 -11.15 -19.15
CA ARG A 147 4.43 -12.39 -18.86
C ARG A 147 3.04 -12.40 -19.48
N ALA A 148 2.33 -11.26 -19.41
CA ALA A 148 1.02 -11.13 -20.03
C ALA A 148 1.09 -11.32 -21.56
N LYS A 149 2.11 -10.74 -22.22
CA LYS A 149 2.35 -10.90 -23.67
C LYS A 149 2.67 -12.36 -24.03
N HIS A 150 3.52 -13.05 -23.27
CA HIS A 150 3.91 -14.44 -23.52
C HIS A 150 2.74 -15.42 -23.41
N HIS A 151 1.76 -15.14 -22.57
CA HIS A 151 0.59 -15.99 -22.36
C HIS A 151 -0.61 -15.61 -23.22
N GLY A 152 -0.47 -14.67 -24.15
CA GLY A 152 -1.59 -14.17 -24.97
C GLY A 152 -2.67 -13.43 -24.14
N LEU A 153 -2.32 -13.01 -22.93
CA LEU A 153 -3.21 -12.37 -21.96
C LEU A 153 -3.36 -10.86 -22.20
N CYS A 154 -2.97 -10.35 -23.37
CA CYS A 154 -3.03 -8.92 -23.72
C CYS A 154 -4.41 -8.28 -23.53
N HIS A 155 -5.46 -9.09 -23.31
CA HIS A 155 -6.83 -8.67 -23.02
C HIS A 155 -7.35 -9.18 -21.66
N PHE A 156 -6.54 -9.94 -20.92
CA PHE A 156 -6.94 -10.47 -19.62
C PHE A 156 -6.46 -9.53 -18.52
N ILE A 157 -7.33 -8.63 -18.14
CA ILE A 157 -7.10 -7.74 -17.00
C ILE A 157 -7.28 -8.59 -15.75
N PRO A 158 -6.27 -8.70 -14.88
CA PRO A 158 -6.46 -9.42 -13.62
C PRO A 158 -7.50 -8.65 -12.78
N MET A 159 -8.73 -9.15 -12.77
CA MET A 159 -9.82 -8.68 -11.90
C MET A 159 -9.60 -9.07 -10.44
N ASN A 160 -8.39 -9.52 -10.08
CA ASN A 160 -8.06 -10.01 -8.74
C ASN A 160 -7.44 -8.96 -7.83
N LEU A 161 -7.23 -7.72 -8.31
CA LEU A 161 -6.70 -6.65 -7.48
C LEU A 161 -7.70 -6.28 -6.37
N ILE A 162 -7.20 -6.11 -5.16
CA ILE A 162 -8.00 -5.64 -4.03
C ILE A 162 -7.88 -4.13 -3.95
N PHE A 163 -8.90 -3.46 -4.40
CA PHE A 163 -9.04 -2.00 -4.40
C PHE A 163 -10.35 -1.63 -3.74
N GLY A 164 -10.34 -0.72 -2.75
CA GLY A 164 -11.56 -0.36 -2.04
C GLY A 164 -11.32 0.34 -0.72
N VAL A 165 -12.25 0.15 0.21
CA VAL A 165 -12.29 0.85 1.50
C VAL A 165 -12.20 -0.13 2.69
N ASP A 166 -12.01 0.43 3.88
CA ASP A 166 -11.96 -0.28 5.16
C ASP A 166 -13.32 -0.85 5.60
N SER A 167 -13.30 -1.69 6.65
CA SER A 167 -14.50 -2.32 7.20
C SER A 167 -15.33 -1.40 8.10
N MET A 168 -14.86 -0.20 8.44
CA MET A 168 -15.58 0.76 9.29
C MET A 168 -16.69 1.51 8.53
N MET A 169 -17.20 0.91 7.45
CA MET A 169 -18.31 1.46 6.68
C MET A 169 -19.66 1.26 7.38
N PRO A 170 -20.63 2.19 7.17
CA PRO A 170 -21.99 2.01 7.65
C PRO A 170 -22.60 0.66 7.22
N SER A 171 -23.42 0.08 8.09
CA SER A 171 -24.00 -1.26 7.88
C SER A 171 -24.86 -1.37 6.61
N CYS A 172 -25.42 -0.29 6.10
CA CYS A 172 -26.16 -0.26 4.85
C CYS A 172 -25.25 -0.55 3.64
N ILE A 173 -23.96 -0.15 3.70
CA ILE A 173 -22.97 -0.46 2.66
C ILE A 173 -22.59 -1.95 2.76
N ALA A 174 -22.23 -2.42 3.96
CA ALA A 174 -21.81 -3.80 4.18
C ALA A 174 -22.89 -4.84 3.81
N LYS A 175 -24.16 -4.46 3.89
CA LYS A 175 -25.30 -5.31 3.52
C LYS A 175 -25.82 -5.10 2.09
N SER A 176 -25.27 -4.14 1.36
CA SER A 176 -25.68 -3.87 -0.03
C SER A 176 -25.09 -4.91 -0.97
N GLU A 177 -25.92 -5.56 -1.78
CA GLU A 177 -25.47 -6.50 -2.82
C GLU A 177 -24.55 -5.81 -3.85
N LEU A 178 -24.81 -4.51 -4.13
CA LEU A 178 -24.05 -3.73 -5.11
C LEU A 178 -22.74 -3.15 -4.56
N LEU A 179 -22.63 -2.90 -3.24
CA LEU A 179 -21.54 -2.11 -2.68
C LEU A 179 -20.66 -2.86 -1.68
N SER A 180 -21.13 -3.99 -1.14
CA SER A 180 -20.41 -4.70 -0.09
C SER A 180 -19.01 -5.17 -0.50
N HIS A 181 -18.82 -5.53 -1.77
CA HIS A 181 -17.55 -5.99 -2.32
C HIS A 181 -16.50 -4.86 -2.49
N ILE A 182 -16.92 -3.60 -2.39
CA ILE A 182 -16.01 -2.44 -2.36
C ILE A 182 -15.27 -2.35 -1.01
N ILE A 183 -15.82 -2.94 0.05
CA ILE A 183 -15.11 -3.12 1.31
C ILE A 183 -14.06 -4.21 1.11
N LYS A 184 -12.78 -3.89 1.30
CA LYS A 184 -11.63 -4.79 1.01
C LYS A 184 -11.80 -6.18 1.61
N VAL A 185 -12.22 -6.27 2.87
CA VAL A 185 -12.42 -7.58 3.56
C VAL A 185 -13.59 -8.40 3.04
N ASN A 186 -14.51 -7.80 2.30
CA ASN A 186 -15.64 -8.48 1.65
C ASN A 186 -15.37 -8.77 0.16
N ASN A 187 -14.22 -8.32 -0.36
CA ASN A 187 -13.84 -8.59 -1.74
C ASN A 187 -13.61 -10.10 -1.92
N PRO A 188 -14.16 -10.75 -2.98
CA PRO A 188 -14.00 -12.18 -3.20
C PRO A 188 -12.55 -12.65 -3.37
N ASN A 189 -11.65 -11.73 -3.71
CA ASN A 189 -10.22 -12.01 -3.84
C ASN A 189 -9.44 -11.77 -2.52
N PHE A 190 -10.11 -11.33 -1.45
CA PHE A 190 -9.48 -11.05 -0.17
C PHE A 190 -8.95 -12.32 0.49
N ASN A 191 -7.68 -12.29 0.88
CA ASN A 191 -7.06 -13.43 1.54
C ASN A 191 -6.97 -13.20 3.06
N THR A 192 -7.93 -13.74 3.79
CA THR A 192 -7.99 -13.65 5.26
C THR A 192 -6.71 -14.18 5.91
N LYS A 193 -6.14 -15.28 5.37
CA LYS A 193 -4.91 -15.88 5.90
C LYS A 193 -3.71 -14.94 5.77
N ASN A 194 -3.61 -14.18 4.66
CA ASN A 194 -2.53 -13.19 4.51
C ASN A 194 -2.65 -12.07 5.55
N LYS A 195 -3.88 -11.62 5.85
CA LYS A 195 -4.14 -10.64 6.90
C LYS A 195 -3.76 -11.18 8.29
N GLU A 196 -4.20 -12.39 8.61
CA GLU A 196 -3.88 -13.06 9.90
C GLU A 196 -2.38 -13.26 10.06
N ASN A 197 -1.69 -13.74 9.02
CA ASN A 197 -0.24 -13.89 9.03
C ASN A 197 0.47 -12.55 9.24
N LEU A 198 0.08 -11.49 8.51
CA LEU A 198 0.63 -10.15 8.70
C LEU A 198 0.48 -9.69 10.16
N GLN A 199 -0.71 -9.83 10.75
CA GLN A 199 -0.96 -9.44 12.13
C GLN A 199 -0.08 -10.21 13.11
N ASN A 200 -0.02 -11.54 12.97
CA ASN A 200 0.79 -12.39 13.82
C ASN A 200 2.29 -12.06 13.70
N ASP A 201 2.79 -11.86 12.48
CA ASP A 201 4.20 -11.54 12.26
C ASP A 201 4.55 -10.12 12.77
N LEU A 202 3.64 -9.15 12.64
CA LEU A 202 3.81 -7.83 13.24
C LEU A 202 3.88 -7.89 14.77
N GLU A 203 3.08 -8.75 15.40
CA GLU A 203 3.04 -8.88 16.86
C GLU A 203 4.28 -9.61 17.43
N THR A 204 4.86 -10.52 16.65
CA THR A 204 5.95 -11.41 17.12
C THR A 204 7.34 -11.00 16.66
N ALA A 205 7.46 -10.16 15.63
CA ALA A 205 8.75 -9.73 15.09
C ALA A 205 9.54 -8.90 16.10
N GLN A 206 10.87 -9.07 16.14
CA GLN A 206 11.76 -8.21 16.89
C GLN A 206 11.99 -6.86 16.20
N ASN A 207 12.10 -6.87 14.89
CA ASN A 207 12.28 -5.67 14.06
C ASN A 207 11.16 -5.59 13.03
N VAL A 208 10.47 -4.46 12.97
CA VAL A 208 9.43 -4.17 11.99
C VAL A 208 9.84 -2.95 11.17
N VAL A 209 9.79 -3.06 9.86
CA VAL A 209 10.04 -1.93 8.95
C VAL A 209 8.78 -1.65 8.16
N PHE A 210 8.28 -0.44 8.26
CA PHE A 210 7.25 0.12 7.40
C PHE A 210 7.91 1.07 6.41
N PHE A 211 8.03 0.67 5.15
CA PHE A 211 8.66 1.50 4.12
C PHE A 211 7.61 2.06 3.17
N GLY A 212 7.47 3.40 3.16
CA GLY A 212 6.56 4.10 2.27
C GLY A 212 5.08 3.81 2.52
N GLN A 213 4.73 3.34 3.72
CA GLN A 213 3.36 3.07 4.13
C GLN A 213 2.71 4.35 4.63
N SER A 214 1.56 4.71 4.07
CA SER A 214 0.82 5.93 4.44
C SER A 214 -0.04 5.76 5.69
N PHE A 215 -0.36 4.53 6.09
CA PHE A 215 -1.33 4.19 7.13
C PHE A 215 -2.68 4.89 6.93
N GLY A 216 -3.14 5.00 5.68
CA GLY A 216 -4.44 5.57 5.36
C GLY A 216 -5.59 4.79 5.98
N ILE A 217 -6.72 5.47 6.19
CA ILE A 217 -7.90 4.85 6.82
C ILE A 217 -8.40 3.63 6.05
N THR A 218 -8.23 3.60 4.74
CA THR A 218 -8.64 2.48 3.88
C THR A 218 -7.86 1.19 4.11
N ASP A 219 -6.71 1.27 4.81
CA ASP A 219 -5.88 0.14 5.22
C ASP A 219 -5.89 -0.07 6.75
N SER A 220 -6.74 0.66 7.48
CA SER A 220 -6.82 0.60 8.94
C SER A 220 -7.09 -0.81 9.49
N ASP A 221 -7.84 -1.63 8.76
CA ASP A 221 -8.14 -3.02 9.11
C ASP A 221 -6.89 -3.91 9.30
N TYR A 222 -5.76 -3.51 8.71
CA TYR A 222 -4.49 -4.24 8.82
C TYR A 222 -3.61 -3.71 9.97
N PHE A 223 -3.62 -2.40 10.23
CA PHE A 223 -2.66 -1.77 11.13
C PHE A 223 -3.22 -1.37 12.48
N LYS A 224 -4.52 -1.06 12.55
CA LYS A 224 -5.19 -0.66 13.79
C LYS A 224 -5.02 -1.69 14.92
N PRO A 225 -5.24 -3.01 14.71
CA PRO A 225 -5.05 -4.00 15.77
C PRO A 225 -3.61 -4.03 16.30
N TYR A 226 -2.62 -3.92 15.43
CA TYR A 226 -1.20 -3.91 15.80
C TYR A 226 -0.85 -2.72 16.68
N PHE A 227 -1.20 -1.49 16.27
CA PHE A 227 -0.90 -0.29 17.06
C PHE A 227 -1.66 -0.27 18.39
N TYR A 228 -2.90 -0.75 18.45
CA TYR A 228 -3.60 -0.93 19.71
C TYR A 228 -2.90 -1.96 20.60
N GLY A 229 -2.40 -3.04 20.05
CA GLY A 229 -1.61 -4.04 20.79
C GLY A 229 -0.36 -3.43 21.44
N ILE A 230 0.31 -2.49 20.77
CA ILE A 230 1.43 -1.71 21.33
C ILE A 230 0.96 -0.81 22.47
N ILE A 231 -0.08 0.00 22.24
CA ILE A 231 -0.61 0.96 23.23
C ILE A 231 -1.11 0.25 24.49
N GLU A 232 -1.74 -0.91 24.34
CA GLU A 232 -2.24 -1.73 25.45
C GLU A 232 -1.14 -2.54 26.14
N GLY A 233 0.11 -2.47 25.65
CA GLY A 233 1.26 -3.17 26.21
C GLY A 233 1.24 -4.68 25.99
N LYS A 234 0.47 -5.18 25.03
CA LYS A 234 0.47 -6.59 24.59
C LYS A 234 1.73 -6.90 23.77
N ILE A 235 2.14 -5.95 22.94
CA ILE A 235 3.36 -6.01 22.10
C ILE A 235 4.46 -5.20 22.79
N LYS A 236 5.63 -5.79 22.97
CA LYS A 236 6.75 -5.19 23.71
C LYS A 236 8.08 -5.47 23.06
N ARG A 237 9.03 -4.55 23.26
CA ARG A 237 10.45 -4.70 22.89
C ARG A 237 10.66 -4.91 21.40
N GLN A 238 9.96 -4.14 20.59
CA GLN A 238 10.20 -4.10 19.15
C GLN A 238 10.94 -2.84 18.73
N ASN A 239 11.82 -2.97 17.73
CA ASN A 239 12.30 -1.84 16.96
C ASN A 239 11.34 -1.63 15.78
N ILE A 240 10.76 -0.46 15.69
CA ILE A 240 9.83 -0.09 14.61
C ILE A 240 10.50 1.00 13.77
N PHE A 241 10.82 0.69 12.53
CA PHE A 241 11.38 1.63 11.58
C PHE A 241 10.27 2.17 10.68
N ILE A 242 10.03 3.48 10.70
CA ILE A 242 9.14 4.17 9.79
C ILE A 242 10.02 4.87 8.74
N VAL A 243 10.07 4.30 7.54
CA VAL A 243 10.83 4.82 6.41
C VAL A 243 9.88 5.59 5.50
N THR A 244 10.08 6.90 5.40
CA THR A 244 9.22 7.82 4.65
C THR A 244 10.05 8.86 3.91
N TYR A 245 9.44 9.64 3.01
CA TYR A 245 10.20 10.57 2.17
C TYR A 245 10.84 11.70 2.98
N ASN A 246 10.03 12.43 3.78
CA ASN A 246 10.45 13.60 4.56
C ASN A 246 9.53 13.83 5.77
N GLU A 247 9.74 14.92 6.50
CA GLU A 247 8.93 15.30 7.67
C GLU A 247 7.46 15.61 7.32
N GLU A 248 7.19 16.19 6.14
CA GLU A 248 5.83 16.45 5.69
C GLU A 248 5.07 15.12 5.47
N SER A 249 5.71 14.15 4.84
CA SER A 249 5.16 12.79 4.67
C SER A 249 4.91 12.11 6.01
N LEU A 250 5.80 12.31 7.00
CA LEU A 250 5.61 11.81 8.37
C LEU A 250 4.40 12.45 9.06
N THR A 251 4.21 13.76 8.88
CA THR A 251 3.05 14.47 9.42
C THR A 251 1.75 13.92 8.83
N ASN A 252 1.73 13.61 7.54
CA ASN A 252 0.58 12.97 6.90
C ASN A 252 0.32 11.56 7.44
N ILE A 253 1.37 10.76 7.70
CA ILE A 253 1.26 9.45 8.37
C ILE A 253 0.57 9.59 9.73
N TYR A 254 1.01 10.52 10.56
CA TYR A 254 0.41 10.73 11.89
C TYR A 254 -1.05 11.20 11.81
N SER A 255 -1.36 12.09 10.87
CA SER A 255 -2.73 12.53 10.61
C SER A 255 -3.63 11.35 10.22
N ASN A 256 -3.17 10.49 9.31
CA ASN A 256 -3.91 9.31 8.87
C ASN A 256 -4.16 8.34 10.03
N MET A 257 -3.17 8.09 10.88
CA MET A 257 -3.32 7.22 12.06
C MET A 257 -4.35 7.77 13.06
N GLN A 258 -4.42 9.10 13.22
CA GLN A 258 -5.41 9.75 14.08
C GLN A 258 -6.85 9.52 13.60
N GLU A 259 -7.11 9.38 12.30
CA GLU A 259 -8.44 9.13 11.76
C GLU A 259 -9.09 7.84 12.28
N TYR A 260 -8.28 6.84 12.66
CA TYR A 260 -8.76 5.62 13.31
C TYR A 260 -8.34 5.47 14.77
N GLY A 261 -8.01 6.60 15.41
CA GLY A 261 -7.86 6.73 16.86
C GLY A 261 -6.48 6.39 17.41
N ILE A 262 -5.43 6.27 16.57
CA ILE A 262 -4.06 6.02 16.99
C ILE A 262 -3.30 7.35 17.10
N LYS A 263 -2.70 7.62 18.25
CA LYS A 263 -1.84 8.80 18.47
C LYS A 263 -0.40 8.35 18.64
N ILE A 264 0.52 9.01 17.95
CA ILE A 264 1.95 8.68 18.01
C ILE A 264 2.51 8.85 19.43
N GLU A 265 1.98 9.80 20.21
CA GLU A 265 2.40 10.02 21.60
C GLU A 265 2.09 8.79 22.49
N ASP A 266 1.04 8.04 22.18
CA ASP A 266 0.70 6.84 22.94
C ASP A 266 1.59 5.66 22.56
N ILE A 267 1.99 5.56 21.29
CA ILE A 267 3.00 4.59 20.83
C ILE A 267 4.36 4.92 21.48
N ASN A 268 4.77 6.19 21.52
CA ASN A 268 6.04 6.61 22.12
C ASN A 268 6.13 6.41 23.64
N LYS A 269 4.99 6.27 24.33
CA LYS A 269 4.95 5.91 25.75
C LYS A 269 5.02 4.39 25.99
N ALA A 270 4.78 3.60 24.95
CA ALA A 270 4.84 2.16 25.04
C ALA A 270 6.30 1.65 25.08
N ASN A 271 6.48 0.38 25.40
CA ASN A 271 7.81 -0.24 25.47
C ASN A 271 8.26 -0.76 24.10
N VAL A 272 8.32 0.14 23.11
CA VAL A 272 8.84 -0.09 21.75
C VAL A 272 9.76 1.07 21.36
N ASP A 273 10.73 0.80 20.50
CA ASP A 273 11.67 1.81 20.00
C ASP A 273 11.28 2.21 18.57
N VAL A 274 10.78 3.44 18.39
CA VAL A 274 10.41 3.98 17.09
C VAL A 274 11.54 4.77 16.46
N HIS A 275 11.98 4.36 15.28
CA HIS A 275 13.07 4.97 14.52
C HIS A 275 12.52 5.57 13.22
N LEU A 276 12.86 6.83 12.95
CA LEU A 276 12.46 7.54 11.74
C LEU A 276 13.59 7.56 10.74
N VAL A 277 13.31 7.19 9.50
CA VAL A 277 14.27 7.19 8.39
C VAL A 277 13.69 7.95 7.22
N TYR A 278 14.41 8.98 6.74
CA TYR A 278 13.95 9.82 5.63
C TYR A 278 14.69 9.49 4.34
N THR A 279 13.98 9.02 3.31
CA THR A 279 14.58 8.62 2.03
C THR A 279 15.14 9.79 1.23
N ILE A 280 14.64 11.03 1.46
CA ILE A 280 15.21 12.24 0.85
C ILE A 280 16.67 12.47 1.22
N LYS A 281 17.15 11.92 2.34
CA LYS A 281 18.56 11.98 2.77
C LYS A 281 19.45 10.96 2.05
N GLY A 282 18.84 10.04 1.28
CA GLY A 282 19.51 9.01 0.52
C GLY A 282 19.95 7.79 1.34
N SER A 283 20.38 6.75 0.62
CA SER A 283 20.78 5.46 1.20
C SER A 283 22.08 5.49 2.02
N GLN A 284 22.82 6.57 1.96
CA GLN A 284 24.03 6.78 2.78
C GLN A 284 23.77 7.59 4.07
N SER A 285 22.51 7.92 4.36
CA SER A 285 22.19 8.63 5.61
C SER A 285 22.49 7.76 6.83
N MET A 286 22.87 8.41 7.93
CA MET A 286 23.23 7.72 9.17
C MET A 286 22.05 6.88 9.68
N GLU A 287 20.84 7.40 9.62
CA GLU A 287 19.63 6.74 10.09
C GLU A 287 19.32 5.47 9.27
N PHE A 288 19.46 5.54 7.93
CA PHE A 288 19.26 4.39 7.06
C PHE A 288 20.33 3.31 7.27
N MET A 289 21.60 3.70 7.39
CA MET A 289 22.71 2.78 7.65
C MET A 289 22.58 2.12 9.04
N GLN A 290 22.12 2.86 10.06
CA GLN A 290 21.84 2.31 11.38
C GLN A 290 20.71 1.29 11.34
N MET A 291 19.64 1.55 10.57
CA MET A 291 18.57 0.59 10.33
C MET A 291 19.12 -0.70 9.73
N LEU A 292 19.89 -0.63 8.64
CA LEU A 292 20.48 -1.81 8.00
C LEU A 292 21.39 -2.59 8.95
N THR A 293 22.18 -1.89 9.78
CA THR A 293 23.02 -2.52 10.80
C THR A 293 22.18 -3.27 11.84
N THR A 294 21.08 -2.68 12.29
CA THR A 294 20.16 -3.32 13.26
C THR A 294 19.49 -4.55 12.67
N LEU A 295 19.09 -4.49 11.40
CA LEU A 295 18.38 -5.59 10.73
C LEU A 295 19.31 -6.77 10.40
N TYR A 296 20.50 -6.49 9.91
CA TYR A 296 21.35 -7.50 9.27
C TYR A 296 22.70 -7.71 9.95
N GLY A 297 23.01 -6.93 10.99
CA GLY A 297 24.29 -7.03 11.72
C GLY A 297 25.53 -6.69 10.90
N CYS A 298 25.35 -6.11 9.71
CA CYS A 298 26.44 -5.82 8.79
C CYS A 298 26.89 -4.37 8.91
N TYR A 299 28.18 -4.16 9.27
CA TYR A 299 28.86 -2.93 8.94
C TYR A 299 29.17 -2.98 7.45
N PHE A 300 28.42 -2.23 6.62
CA PHE A 300 28.85 -1.99 5.24
C PHE A 300 30.18 -1.22 5.29
N LYS A 301 31.29 -1.93 5.11
CA LYS A 301 32.58 -1.26 4.87
C LYS A 301 32.46 -0.55 3.52
N ASN A 302 32.55 0.78 3.55
CA ASN A 302 32.69 1.62 2.37
C ASN A 302 33.87 1.17 1.49
#